data_f9ef25c26d8ae27afaa01a6af4c2cdcf
#
_entry.id   f9ef25c26d8ae27afaa01a6af4c2cdcf
#
_cell.length_a   1.000
_cell.length_b   1.000
_cell.length_c   1.000
_cell.angle_alpha   90.00
_cell.angle_beta   90.00
_cell.angle_gamma   90.00
#
_symmetry.space_group_name_H-M   'P 1'
#
loop_
_entity.id
_entity.type
_entity.pdbx_description
1 polymer ?
#
loop_
_entity_poly.entity_id
_entity_poly.type
_entity_poly.pdbx_seq_one_letter_code
_entity_poly.pdbx_strand_id
1 'polypeptide(L)'
;MAALVLLATGLAAQSGNASLEFLVQATPTGGRPEKVMKQHFFLLRASLADIEKKAREEAPPPDLDAFADSLDVSDELRAWIKRTKRADLRGPEFLRALTVDDVMDVPEFKEAYVTRNLIMVGLGFPRHPKASEQQKNPQKYDESVKRYWDNVRAYVQAHPESKEQMDDHLVEINPGAAWRTLEQAQDQEVRRRMEQLIHSRYLAGRAETDYEGLARIPGLAPGRYWLTNLWTEVRAGDLKLRWEVPLELRPGQSLYLELSNANASPR
;
A
#
# COMPACT_ATOMS: atom_id res chain seq x y z
N MET A 1 -17.47 61.45 46.65
CA MET A 1 -17.66 60.29 45.80
C MET A 1 -16.77 60.42 44.55
N ALA A 2 -15.66 59.73 44.48
CA ALA A 2 -14.71 59.78 43.35
C ALA A 2 -14.99 58.56 42.46
N ALA A 3 -15.35 58.78 41.19
CA ALA A 3 -15.59 57.75 40.22
C ALA A 3 -14.25 57.34 39.60
N LEU A 4 -13.87 56.06 39.78
CA LEU A 4 -12.71 55.43 39.18
C LEU A 4 -13.09 54.95 37.77
N VAL A 5 -12.52 55.60 36.73
CA VAL A 5 -12.66 55.17 35.35
C VAL A 5 -11.57 54.14 35.05
N LEU A 6 -11.91 52.85 34.96
CA LEU A 6 -11.05 51.79 34.48
C LEU A 6 -10.96 51.84 32.96
N LEU A 7 -9.85 52.35 32.42
CA LEU A 7 -9.48 52.21 31.03
C LEU A 7 -9.01 50.76 30.78
N ALA A 8 -9.91 49.96 30.19
CA ALA A 8 -9.50 48.65 29.64
C ALA A 8 -8.75 48.90 28.34
N THR A 9 -7.43 48.86 28.37
CA THR A 9 -6.58 48.79 27.18
C THR A 9 -6.72 47.38 26.56
N GLY A 10 -7.63 47.28 25.59
CA GLY A 10 -7.68 46.08 24.75
C GLY A 10 -6.38 45.94 24.00
N LEU A 11 -5.57 44.91 24.32
CA LEU A 11 -4.52 44.43 23.45
C LEU A 11 -5.18 43.92 22.15
N ALA A 12 -5.27 44.80 21.15
CA ALA A 12 -5.48 44.35 19.78
C ALA A 12 -4.30 43.47 19.41
N ALA A 13 -4.50 42.17 19.38
CA ALA A 13 -3.53 41.24 18.80
C ALA A 13 -3.27 41.70 17.37
N GLN A 14 -2.11 42.31 17.11
CA GLN A 14 -1.68 42.64 15.78
C GLN A 14 -1.54 41.33 15.01
N SER A 15 -2.53 41.01 14.21
CA SER A 15 -2.49 39.94 13.23
C SER A 15 -1.61 40.38 12.06
N GLY A 16 -0.32 40.56 12.33
CA GLY A 16 0.66 40.85 11.28
C GLY A 16 0.78 39.62 10.37
N ASN A 17 0.50 39.81 9.10
CA ASN A 17 0.71 38.75 8.11
C ASN A 17 2.20 38.34 8.09
N ALA A 18 2.46 37.05 8.19
CA ALA A 18 3.80 36.49 8.03
C ALA A 18 4.13 36.27 6.55
N SER A 19 5.39 36.03 6.27
CA SER A 19 5.84 35.59 4.93
C SER A 19 6.87 34.47 5.06
N LEU A 20 6.89 33.59 4.07
CA LEU A 20 7.88 32.54 3.91
C LEU A 20 8.67 32.83 2.64
N GLU A 21 10.01 32.86 2.74
CA GLU A 21 10.93 32.89 1.64
C GLU A 21 11.82 31.65 1.73
N PHE A 22 12.09 30.99 0.62
CA PHE A 22 12.90 29.78 0.66
C PHE A 22 13.76 29.62 -0.60
N LEU A 23 14.96 29.03 -0.38
CA LEU A 23 15.90 28.63 -1.41
C LEU A 23 15.87 27.11 -1.55
N VAL A 24 15.89 26.60 -2.77
CA VAL A 24 15.93 25.16 -3.03
C VAL A 24 17.18 24.81 -3.81
N GLN A 25 18.00 23.95 -3.24
CA GLN A 25 19.22 23.42 -3.83
C GLN A 25 19.28 21.91 -3.68
N ALA A 26 19.79 21.23 -4.70
CA ALA A 26 20.01 19.79 -4.69
C ALA A 26 21.47 19.50 -5.07
N THR A 27 22.12 18.60 -4.35
CA THR A 27 23.53 18.26 -4.59
C THR A 27 23.61 16.83 -5.11
N PRO A 28 23.95 16.59 -6.39
CA PRO A 28 24.22 15.26 -6.93
C PRO A 28 25.36 14.56 -6.18
N THR A 29 25.37 13.22 -6.21
CA THR A 29 26.46 12.46 -5.57
C THR A 29 27.81 12.85 -6.17
N GLY A 30 28.72 13.35 -5.34
CA GLY A 30 30.04 13.86 -5.76
C GLY A 30 30.04 15.15 -6.57
N GLY A 31 28.86 15.80 -6.72
CA GLY A 31 28.69 17.05 -7.45
C GLY A 31 28.72 18.30 -6.57
N ARG A 32 28.41 19.43 -7.18
CA ARG A 32 28.20 20.72 -6.51
C ARG A 32 26.70 20.97 -6.34
N PRO A 33 26.29 21.78 -5.36
CA PRO A 33 24.91 22.22 -5.22
C PRO A 33 24.39 22.87 -6.50
N GLU A 34 23.25 22.40 -7.00
CA GLU A 34 22.53 22.91 -8.15
C GLU A 34 21.23 23.57 -7.68
N LYS A 35 20.88 24.70 -8.28
CA LYS A 35 19.64 25.41 -7.99
C LYS A 35 18.45 24.65 -8.60
N VAL A 36 17.40 24.47 -7.82
CA VAL A 36 16.16 23.84 -8.29
C VAL A 36 15.24 24.91 -8.82
N MET A 37 15.16 25.00 -10.14
CA MET A 37 14.41 26.04 -10.86
C MET A 37 13.05 25.55 -11.32
N LYS A 38 12.08 26.46 -11.43
CA LYS A 38 10.75 26.19 -12.01
C LYS A 38 10.01 25.02 -11.33
N GLN A 39 10.26 24.82 -10.05
CA GLN A 39 9.61 23.80 -9.25
C GLN A 39 8.50 24.41 -8.40
N HIS A 40 7.31 23.82 -8.49
CA HIS A 40 6.19 24.22 -7.64
C HIS A 40 6.31 23.68 -6.22
N PHE A 41 6.06 24.55 -5.25
CA PHE A 41 5.94 24.21 -3.84
C PHE A 41 4.60 24.68 -3.28
N PHE A 42 4.10 23.89 -2.35
CA PHE A 42 2.82 24.08 -1.70
C PHE A 42 3.01 24.21 -0.19
N LEU A 43 2.37 25.18 0.40
CA LEU A 43 2.35 25.35 1.85
C LEU A 43 1.02 24.80 2.37
N LEU A 44 1.07 23.78 3.19
CA LEU A 44 -0.10 23.07 3.70
C LEU A 44 -0.32 23.32 5.19
N ARG A 45 -1.58 23.26 5.63
CA ARG A 45 -1.98 23.37 7.06
C ARG A 45 -1.96 22.03 7.80
N ALA A 46 -1.64 20.94 7.12
CA ALA A 46 -1.50 19.60 7.69
C ALA A 46 -0.39 18.85 6.95
N SER A 47 0.18 17.81 7.57
CA SER A 47 1.14 16.92 6.92
C SER A 47 0.47 16.09 5.81
N LEU A 48 1.25 15.63 4.84
CA LEU A 48 0.75 14.70 3.83
C LEU A 48 0.24 13.39 4.46
N ALA A 49 0.88 12.94 5.54
CA ALA A 49 0.44 11.77 6.28
C ALA A 49 -0.95 11.96 6.94
N ASP A 50 -1.20 13.13 7.54
CA ASP A 50 -2.53 13.45 8.10
C ASP A 50 -3.60 13.56 7.03
N ILE A 51 -3.25 14.15 5.87
CA ILE A 51 -4.15 14.28 4.72
C ILE A 51 -4.44 12.91 4.12
N GLU A 52 -3.44 12.05 3.99
CA GLU A 52 -3.61 10.66 3.53
C GLU A 52 -4.52 9.87 4.47
N LYS A 53 -4.27 9.96 5.78
CA LYS A 53 -5.14 9.32 6.76
C LYS A 53 -6.59 9.74 6.56
N LYS A 54 -6.83 11.05 6.38
CA LYS A 54 -8.18 11.57 6.14
C LYS A 54 -8.78 11.08 4.81
N ALA A 55 -7.98 11.03 3.76
CA ALA A 55 -8.40 10.51 2.47
C ALA A 55 -8.78 9.02 2.54
N ARG A 56 -8.01 8.20 3.28
CA ARG A 56 -8.31 6.77 3.51
C ARG A 56 -9.57 6.55 4.37
N GLU A 57 -9.87 7.45 5.30
CA GLU A 57 -11.14 7.40 6.05
C GLU A 57 -12.36 7.62 5.14
N GLU A 58 -12.22 8.47 4.11
CA GLU A 58 -13.28 8.80 3.15
C GLU A 58 -13.34 7.82 1.95
N ALA A 59 -12.26 7.08 1.71
CA ALA A 59 -12.12 6.06 0.68
C ALA A 59 -11.51 4.79 1.32
N PRO A 60 -12.34 3.95 1.97
CA PRO A 60 -11.86 2.76 2.67
C PRO A 60 -11.27 1.72 1.69
N PRO A 61 -10.33 0.87 2.15
CA PRO A 61 -9.75 -0.18 1.32
C PRO A 61 -10.81 -1.16 0.84
N PRO A 62 -10.56 -1.87 -0.28
CA PRO A 62 -11.46 -2.91 -0.74
C PRO A 62 -11.57 -4.03 0.31
N ASP A 63 -12.77 -4.57 0.45
CA ASP A 63 -13.04 -5.67 1.38
C ASP A 63 -12.66 -7.01 0.71
N LEU A 64 -11.63 -7.65 1.24
CA LEU A 64 -11.17 -8.95 0.75
C LEU A 64 -12.21 -10.06 0.97
N ASP A 65 -13.00 -9.97 2.04
CA ASP A 65 -14.00 -10.99 2.33
C ASP A 65 -15.16 -10.90 1.31
N ALA A 66 -15.62 -9.69 1.02
CA ALA A 66 -16.61 -9.45 -0.04
C ALA A 66 -16.06 -9.82 -1.44
N PHE A 67 -14.79 -9.53 -1.70
CA PHE A 67 -14.14 -9.96 -2.94
C PHE A 67 -14.11 -11.49 -3.05
N ALA A 68 -13.71 -12.21 -2.00
CA ALA A 68 -13.69 -13.66 -1.99
C ALA A 68 -15.10 -14.25 -2.25
N ASP A 69 -16.16 -13.64 -1.69
CA ASP A 69 -17.55 -14.06 -1.94
C ASP A 69 -17.98 -13.91 -3.40
N SER A 70 -17.38 -13.00 -4.13
CA SER A 70 -17.68 -12.75 -5.55
C SER A 70 -16.98 -13.72 -6.52
N LEU A 71 -16.04 -14.55 -6.05
CA LEU A 71 -15.27 -15.45 -6.91
C LEU A 71 -16.08 -16.69 -7.31
N ASP A 72 -15.90 -17.13 -8.54
CA ASP A 72 -16.43 -18.40 -9.04
C ASP A 72 -15.47 -19.55 -8.74
N VAL A 73 -15.39 -19.91 -7.47
CA VAL A 73 -14.54 -20.97 -6.91
C VAL A 73 -15.29 -21.71 -5.80
N SER A 74 -14.72 -22.78 -5.25
CA SER A 74 -15.34 -23.53 -4.15
C SER A 74 -15.56 -22.69 -2.88
N ASP A 75 -16.51 -23.09 -2.05
CA ASP A 75 -16.74 -22.45 -0.75
C ASP A 75 -15.52 -22.59 0.17
N GLU A 76 -14.81 -23.70 0.06
CA GLU A 76 -13.59 -23.99 0.81
C GLU A 76 -12.45 -23.02 0.41
N LEU A 77 -12.28 -22.75 -0.88
CA LEU A 77 -11.27 -21.78 -1.34
C LEU A 77 -11.64 -20.35 -0.91
N ARG A 78 -12.93 -19.96 -1.01
CA ARG A 78 -13.41 -18.69 -0.46
C ARG A 78 -13.11 -18.55 1.03
N ALA A 79 -13.42 -19.60 1.81
CA ALA A 79 -13.14 -19.64 3.23
C ALA A 79 -11.63 -19.57 3.54
N TRP A 80 -10.81 -20.24 2.73
CA TRP A 80 -9.37 -20.20 2.84
C TRP A 80 -8.82 -18.78 2.61
N ILE A 81 -9.25 -18.08 1.54
CA ILE A 81 -8.86 -16.68 1.23
C ILE A 81 -9.23 -15.76 2.39
N LYS A 82 -10.47 -15.87 2.91
CA LYS A 82 -10.93 -15.06 4.04
C LYS A 82 -10.12 -15.31 5.32
N ARG A 83 -9.83 -16.57 5.63
CA ARG A 83 -9.06 -16.96 6.84
C ARG A 83 -7.60 -16.48 6.74
N THR A 84 -6.96 -16.68 5.59
CA THR A 84 -5.54 -16.38 5.43
C THR A 84 -5.26 -14.94 5.03
N LYS A 85 -6.31 -14.19 4.63
CA LYS A 85 -6.22 -12.84 4.07
C LYS A 85 -5.28 -12.76 2.86
N ARG A 86 -5.26 -13.84 2.07
CA ARG A 86 -4.39 -13.99 0.90
C ARG A 86 -5.22 -14.31 -0.35
N ALA A 87 -5.16 -13.40 -1.34
CA ALA A 87 -5.81 -13.62 -2.64
C ALA A 87 -4.86 -14.21 -3.70
N ASP A 88 -3.54 -13.99 -3.59
CA ASP A 88 -2.58 -14.54 -4.57
C ASP A 88 -2.19 -15.98 -4.20
N LEU A 89 -2.51 -16.91 -5.11
CA LEU A 89 -2.28 -18.36 -4.97
C LEU A 89 -0.97 -18.78 -5.63
N ARG A 90 0.06 -17.92 -5.64
CA ARG A 90 1.32 -18.15 -6.33
C ARG A 90 2.54 -17.86 -5.46
N GLY A 91 3.62 -18.55 -5.83
CA GLY A 91 4.94 -18.31 -5.32
C GLY A 91 5.29 -19.01 -4.01
N PRO A 92 6.57 -18.93 -3.62
CA PRO A 92 7.11 -19.71 -2.50
C PRO A 92 6.44 -19.43 -1.15
N GLU A 93 5.96 -18.20 -0.93
CA GLU A 93 5.28 -17.82 0.31
C GLU A 93 3.90 -18.46 0.42
N PHE A 94 3.16 -18.53 -0.71
CA PHE A 94 1.89 -19.23 -0.77
C PHE A 94 2.10 -20.73 -0.48
N LEU A 95 3.01 -21.39 -1.20
CA LEU A 95 3.29 -22.83 -1.06
C LEU A 95 3.74 -23.19 0.36
N ARG A 96 4.56 -22.36 0.99
CA ARG A 96 4.99 -22.57 2.39
C ARG A 96 3.87 -22.39 3.41
N ALA A 97 2.91 -21.51 3.12
CA ALA A 97 1.79 -21.24 4.01
C ALA A 97 0.72 -22.37 3.99
N LEU A 98 0.69 -23.20 2.93
CA LEU A 98 -0.28 -24.29 2.84
C LEU A 98 0.01 -25.39 3.86
N THR A 99 -0.98 -25.66 4.69
CA THR A 99 -0.99 -26.83 5.58
C THR A 99 -1.39 -28.11 4.81
N VAL A 100 -1.22 -29.27 5.43
CA VAL A 100 -1.72 -30.53 4.87
C VAL A 100 -3.23 -30.49 4.70
N ASP A 101 -3.93 -29.92 5.69
CA ASP A 101 -5.40 -29.80 5.65
C ASP A 101 -5.84 -28.84 4.53
N ASP A 102 -5.13 -27.72 4.31
CA ASP A 102 -5.44 -26.83 3.20
C ASP A 102 -5.37 -27.58 1.86
N VAL A 103 -4.31 -28.36 1.63
CA VAL A 103 -4.15 -29.14 0.40
C VAL A 103 -5.22 -30.21 0.24
N MET A 104 -5.70 -30.78 1.33
CA MET A 104 -6.65 -31.91 1.29
C MET A 104 -8.12 -31.49 1.31
N ASP A 105 -8.44 -30.34 1.90
CA ASP A 105 -9.81 -29.92 2.16
C ASP A 105 -10.30 -28.88 1.14
N VAL A 106 -9.38 -28.11 0.50
CA VAL A 106 -9.73 -27.18 -0.58
C VAL A 106 -9.67 -27.93 -1.92
N PRO A 107 -10.81 -28.09 -2.64
CA PRO A 107 -10.88 -28.90 -3.86
C PRO A 107 -9.85 -28.50 -4.91
N GLU A 108 -9.67 -27.20 -5.16
CA GLU A 108 -8.73 -26.67 -6.14
C GLU A 108 -7.27 -26.99 -5.78
N PHE A 109 -6.92 -26.88 -4.50
CA PHE A 109 -5.56 -27.22 -4.04
C PHE A 109 -5.31 -28.72 -4.13
N LYS A 110 -6.32 -29.52 -3.77
CA LYS A 110 -6.26 -30.98 -3.86
C LYS A 110 -6.05 -31.45 -5.31
N GLU A 111 -6.78 -30.87 -6.25
CA GLU A 111 -6.64 -31.16 -7.68
C GLU A 111 -5.29 -30.74 -8.21
N ALA A 112 -4.86 -29.50 -7.93
CA ALA A 112 -3.55 -28.97 -8.33
C ALA A 112 -2.40 -29.86 -7.79
N TYR A 113 -2.48 -30.23 -6.50
CA TYR A 113 -1.50 -31.09 -5.87
C TYR A 113 -1.40 -32.47 -6.52
N VAL A 114 -2.55 -33.13 -6.73
CA VAL A 114 -2.58 -34.45 -7.38
C VAL A 114 -2.06 -34.34 -8.81
N THR A 115 -2.52 -33.38 -9.59
CA THR A 115 -2.08 -33.17 -10.98
C THR A 115 -0.57 -32.98 -11.07
N ARG A 116 0.01 -32.13 -10.21
CA ARG A 116 1.46 -31.92 -10.14
C ARG A 116 2.21 -33.21 -9.84
N ASN A 117 1.70 -34.06 -8.96
CA ASN A 117 2.38 -35.27 -8.49
C ASN A 117 2.07 -36.53 -9.30
N LEU A 118 1.22 -36.45 -10.35
CA LEU A 118 0.95 -37.62 -11.21
C LEU A 118 2.21 -38.22 -11.83
N ILE A 119 3.22 -37.41 -12.14
CA ILE A 119 4.52 -37.87 -12.65
C ILE A 119 5.32 -38.67 -11.64
N MET A 120 5.01 -38.57 -10.35
CA MET A 120 5.65 -39.29 -9.24
C MET A 120 4.98 -40.62 -8.91
N VAL A 121 3.91 -40.98 -9.64
CA VAL A 121 3.26 -42.31 -9.49
C VAL A 121 4.25 -43.41 -9.90
N GLY A 122 4.54 -44.31 -8.95
CA GLY A 122 5.59 -45.31 -9.11
C GLY A 122 6.96 -44.94 -8.50
N LEU A 123 7.11 -43.67 -8.09
CA LEU A 123 8.25 -43.13 -7.33
C LEU A 123 7.89 -42.77 -5.88
N GLY A 124 6.81 -43.37 -5.38
CA GLY A 124 6.31 -43.15 -4.00
C GLY A 124 4.97 -42.47 -3.89
N PHE A 125 4.54 -41.69 -4.91
CA PHE A 125 3.22 -41.08 -4.89
C PHE A 125 2.10 -42.13 -5.06
N PRO A 126 1.01 -42.09 -4.27
CA PRO A 126 -0.08 -43.06 -4.34
C PRO A 126 -0.73 -43.14 -5.71
N ARG A 127 -1.11 -44.35 -6.11
CA ARG A 127 -1.86 -44.56 -7.37
C ARG A 127 -3.36 -44.57 -7.08
N HIS A 128 -4.10 -43.75 -7.80
CA HIS A 128 -5.57 -43.77 -7.73
C HIS A 128 -6.16 -45.10 -8.25
N PRO A 129 -7.17 -45.69 -7.61
CA PRO A 129 -7.90 -46.85 -8.09
C PRO A 129 -8.45 -46.65 -9.51
N LYS A 130 -8.48 -47.70 -10.32
CA LYS A 130 -8.99 -47.61 -11.69
C LYS A 130 -10.52 -47.53 -11.68
N ALA A 131 -11.14 -46.67 -12.48
CA ALA A 131 -12.58 -46.58 -12.62
C ALA A 131 -13.27 -47.91 -13.00
N SER A 132 -12.57 -48.80 -13.72
CA SER A 132 -13.08 -50.15 -14.05
C SER A 132 -13.26 -51.06 -12.83
N GLU A 133 -12.64 -50.75 -11.69
CA GLU A 133 -12.79 -51.49 -10.45
C GLU A 133 -14.14 -51.14 -9.75
N GLN A 134 -14.64 -49.95 -9.93
CA GLN A 134 -15.95 -49.50 -9.41
C GLN A 134 -17.11 -50.37 -9.96
N GLN A 135 -17.05 -50.69 -11.26
CA GLN A 135 -18.09 -51.50 -11.89
C GLN A 135 -18.09 -52.96 -11.40
N LYS A 136 -16.93 -53.45 -10.96
CA LYS A 136 -16.77 -54.84 -10.49
C LYS A 136 -17.20 -55.00 -9.02
N ASN A 137 -16.85 -54.09 -8.17
CA ASN A 137 -17.20 -54.10 -6.75
C ASN A 137 -17.17 -52.68 -6.17
N PRO A 138 -18.32 -51.97 -6.14
CA PRO A 138 -18.43 -50.59 -5.68
C PRO A 138 -17.91 -50.37 -4.26
N GLN A 139 -18.26 -51.23 -3.32
CA GLN A 139 -17.84 -51.10 -1.91
C GLN A 139 -16.32 -51.17 -1.76
N LYS A 140 -15.70 -52.17 -2.40
CA LYS A 140 -14.24 -52.31 -2.38
C LYS A 140 -13.54 -51.15 -3.06
N TYR A 141 -14.17 -50.57 -4.11
CA TYR A 141 -13.67 -49.38 -4.78
C TYR A 141 -13.68 -48.18 -3.85
N ASP A 142 -14.77 -47.91 -3.13
CA ASP A 142 -14.89 -46.81 -2.18
C ASP A 142 -13.89 -46.95 -1.03
N GLU A 143 -13.64 -48.13 -0.51
CA GLU A 143 -12.58 -48.36 0.48
C GLU A 143 -11.19 -48.07 -0.10
N SER A 144 -10.97 -48.43 -1.35
CA SER A 144 -9.69 -48.16 -2.05
C SER A 144 -9.48 -46.69 -2.31
N VAL A 145 -10.53 -45.93 -2.67
CA VAL A 145 -10.51 -44.48 -2.83
C VAL A 145 -10.22 -43.81 -1.49
N LYS A 146 -10.88 -44.22 -0.41
CA LYS A 146 -10.59 -43.69 0.93
C LYS A 146 -9.12 -43.89 1.30
N ARG A 147 -8.62 -45.11 1.12
CA ARG A 147 -7.20 -45.45 1.41
C ARG A 147 -6.25 -44.65 0.52
N TYR A 148 -6.60 -44.40 -0.72
CA TYR A 148 -5.82 -43.51 -1.60
C TYR A 148 -5.66 -42.13 -1.00
N TRP A 149 -6.76 -41.48 -0.56
CA TRP A 149 -6.68 -40.16 0.03
C TRP A 149 -5.96 -40.13 1.37
N ASP A 150 -6.08 -41.16 2.19
CA ASP A 150 -5.30 -41.32 3.43
C ASP A 150 -3.78 -41.38 3.11
N ASN A 151 -3.42 -42.11 2.07
CA ASN A 151 -2.03 -42.23 1.61
C ASN A 151 -1.52 -40.90 0.97
N VAL A 152 -2.36 -40.16 0.22
CA VAL A 152 -2.00 -38.84 -0.30
C VAL A 152 -1.75 -37.86 0.86
N ARG A 153 -2.61 -37.85 1.87
CA ARG A 153 -2.41 -37.03 3.07
C ARG A 153 -1.10 -37.36 3.78
N ALA A 154 -0.83 -38.64 3.97
CA ALA A 154 0.45 -39.08 4.56
C ALA A 154 1.66 -38.67 3.71
N TYR A 155 1.53 -38.71 2.38
CA TYR A 155 2.58 -38.29 1.46
C TYR A 155 2.85 -36.78 1.54
N VAL A 156 1.81 -35.93 1.53
CA VAL A 156 1.95 -34.46 1.72
C VAL A 156 2.68 -34.17 3.03
N GLN A 157 2.34 -34.89 4.08
CA GLN A 157 2.94 -34.69 5.41
C GLN A 157 4.41 -35.11 5.46
N ALA A 158 4.74 -36.24 4.82
CA ALA A 158 6.12 -36.77 4.78
C ALA A 158 7.03 -36.01 3.80
N HIS A 159 6.45 -35.39 2.78
CA HIS A 159 7.14 -34.73 1.67
C HIS A 159 6.63 -33.29 1.48
N PRO A 160 6.96 -32.32 2.37
CA PRO A 160 6.53 -30.93 2.23
C PRO A 160 6.94 -30.28 0.91
N GLU A 161 8.08 -30.69 0.34
CA GLU A 161 8.59 -30.27 -0.95
C GLU A 161 7.70 -30.68 -2.13
N SER A 162 6.86 -31.69 -1.97
CA SER A 162 5.93 -32.17 -3.00
C SER A 162 4.86 -31.16 -3.39
N LYS A 163 4.72 -30.07 -2.63
CA LYS A 163 3.84 -28.91 -2.95
C LYS A 163 4.50 -27.98 -3.99
N GLU A 164 5.80 -28.07 -4.21
CA GLU A 164 6.50 -27.22 -5.17
C GLU A 164 5.89 -27.34 -6.57
N GLN A 165 5.71 -26.20 -7.23
CA GLN A 165 5.11 -26.07 -8.58
C GLN A 165 3.63 -26.45 -8.67
N MET A 166 2.92 -26.76 -7.57
CA MET A 166 1.47 -26.98 -7.65
C MET A 166 0.69 -25.69 -8.02
N ASP A 167 1.26 -24.52 -7.72
CA ASP A 167 0.72 -23.23 -8.08
C ASP A 167 0.68 -22.98 -9.58
N ASP A 168 1.46 -23.69 -10.39
CA ASP A 168 1.35 -23.68 -11.86
C ASP A 168 -0.02 -24.19 -12.34
N HIS A 169 -0.66 -25.07 -11.57
CA HIS A 169 -1.99 -25.60 -11.84
C HIS A 169 -3.14 -24.75 -11.27
N LEU A 170 -2.83 -23.64 -10.57
CA LEU A 170 -3.80 -22.70 -10.03
C LEU A 170 -3.90 -21.40 -10.84
N VAL A 171 -3.16 -21.27 -11.93
CA VAL A 171 -3.03 -19.99 -12.69
C VAL A 171 -4.37 -19.47 -13.17
N GLU A 172 -5.24 -20.34 -13.69
CA GLU A 172 -6.53 -19.95 -14.28
C GLU A 172 -7.53 -19.45 -13.24
N ILE A 173 -7.46 -20.00 -12.03
CA ILE A 173 -8.38 -19.65 -10.93
C ILE A 173 -7.80 -18.65 -9.95
N ASN A 174 -6.52 -18.24 -10.13
CA ASN A 174 -5.83 -17.36 -9.20
C ASN A 174 -6.41 -15.93 -9.22
N PRO A 175 -7.09 -15.47 -8.17
CA PRO A 175 -7.69 -14.15 -8.12
C PRO A 175 -6.68 -13.02 -7.83
N GLY A 176 -5.42 -13.34 -7.61
CA GLY A 176 -4.40 -12.36 -7.19
C GLY A 176 -4.23 -11.18 -8.13
N ALA A 177 -4.37 -11.37 -9.46
CA ALA A 177 -4.29 -10.26 -10.42
C ALA A 177 -5.50 -9.32 -10.30
N ALA A 178 -6.70 -9.87 -10.15
CA ALA A 178 -7.92 -9.08 -9.97
C ALA A 178 -7.89 -8.31 -8.65
N TRP A 179 -7.43 -8.95 -7.57
CA TRP A 179 -7.26 -8.29 -6.27
C TRP A 179 -6.28 -7.12 -6.35
N ARG A 180 -5.09 -7.31 -6.93
CA ARG A 180 -4.12 -6.22 -7.13
C ARG A 180 -4.69 -5.05 -7.95
N THR A 181 -5.56 -5.33 -8.92
CA THR A 181 -6.23 -4.27 -9.68
C THR A 181 -7.15 -3.43 -8.78
N LEU A 182 -7.89 -4.06 -7.86
CA LEU A 182 -8.72 -3.35 -6.88
C LEU A 182 -7.88 -2.51 -5.92
N GLU A 183 -6.77 -3.05 -5.42
CA GLU A 183 -5.84 -2.31 -4.56
C GLU A 183 -5.24 -1.09 -5.28
N GLN A 184 -4.83 -1.25 -6.54
CA GLN A 184 -4.31 -0.14 -7.36
C GLN A 184 -5.38 0.92 -7.63
N ALA A 185 -6.61 0.51 -7.92
CA ALA A 185 -7.71 1.45 -8.10
C ALA A 185 -8.00 2.22 -6.81
N GLN A 186 -7.93 1.55 -5.68
CA GLN A 186 -8.08 2.17 -4.35
C GLN A 186 -6.97 3.18 -4.06
N ASP A 187 -5.71 2.85 -4.32
CA ASP A 187 -4.60 3.78 -4.12
C ASP A 187 -4.72 5.03 -5.02
N GLN A 188 -5.21 4.87 -6.24
CA GLN A 188 -5.52 6.00 -7.13
C GLN A 188 -6.65 6.87 -6.58
N GLU A 189 -7.71 6.26 -6.04
CA GLU A 189 -8.83 6.98 -5.42
C GLU A 189 -8.39 7.75 -4.18
N VAL A 190 -7.59 7.14 -3.29
CA VAL A 190 -6.99 7.81 -2.13
C VAL A 190 -6.16 9.01 -2.60
N ARG A 191 -5.31 8.84 -3.62
CA ARG A 191 -4.50 9.94 -4.17
C ARG A 191 -5.36 11.08 -4.71
N ARG A 192 -6.39 10.74 -5.49
CA ARG A 192 -7.35 11.73 -6.00
C ARG A 192 -8.03 12.49 -4.86
N ARG A 193 -8.40 11.78 -3.79
CA ARG A 193 -9.02 12.37 -2.61
C ARG A 193 -8.07 13.29 -1.85
N MET A 194 -6.80 12.89 -1.71
CA MET A 194 -5.76 13.75 -1.14
C MET A 194 -5.62 15.06 -1.93
N GLU A 195 -5.57 15.01 -3.25
CA GLU A 195 -5.49 16.20 -4.11
C GLU A 195 -6.68 17.14 -3.87
N GLN A 196 -7.90 16.60 -3.82
CA GLN A 196 -9.09 17.37 -3.50
C GLN A 196 -9.01 18.02 -2.13
N LEU A 197 -8.63 17.28 -1.09
CA LEU A 197 -8.48 17.80 0.27
C LEU A 197 -7.39 18.87 0.37
N ILE A 198 -6.26 18.68 -0.32
CA ILE A 198 -5.21 19.69 -0.39
C ILE A 198 -5.76 20.99 -0.93
N HIS A 199 -6.38 20.98 -2.10
CA HIS A 199 -6.84 22.19 -2.75
C HIS A 199 -8.02 22.85 -2.05
N SER A 200 -8.95 22.08 -1.52
CA SER A 200 -10.17 22.62 -0.91
C SER A 200 -10.01 23.06 0.55
N ARG A 201 -9.10 22.44 1.29
CA ARG A 201 -9.04 22.59 2.75
C ARG A 201 -7.67 22.94 3.32
N TYR A 202 -6.60 22.33 2.80
CA TYR A 202 -5.31 22.39 3.45
C TYR A 202 -4.32 23.35 2.80
N LEU A 203 -4.54 23.80 1.58
CA LEU A 203 -3.65 24.75 0.89
C LEU A 203 -3.69 26.12 1.56
N ALA A 204 -2.53 26.56 2.07
CA ALA A 204 -2.34 27.91 2.61
C ALA A 204 -1.70 28.87 1.61
N GLY A 205 -0.85 28.35 0.70
CA GLY A 205 -0.17 29.11 -0.32
C GLY A 205 0.60 28.20 -1.28
N ARG A 206 1.02 28.79 -2.38
CA ARG A 206 1.88 28.12 -3.37
C ARG A 206 2.88 29.11 -3.95
N ALA A 207 4.05 28.61 -4.34
CA ALA A 207 5.03 29.38 -5.09
C ALA A 207 5.79 28.47 -6.05
N GLU A 208 6.37 29.06 -7.08
CA GLU A 208 7.29 28.42 -8.02
C GLU A 208 8.67 29.03 -7.83
N THR A 209 9.71 28.19 -7.78
CA THR A 209 11.10 28.67 -7.70
C THR A 209 11.52 29.38 -8.97
N ASP A 210 12.22 30.49 -8.83
CA ASP A 210 12.80 31.24 -9.94
C ASP A 210 14.09 30.57 -10.46
N TYR A 211 14.83 31.29 -11.36
CA TYR A 211 16.09 30.79 -11.91
C TYR A 211 17.24 30.73 -10.89
N GLU A 212 17.11 31.43 -9.76
CA GLU A 212 18.03 31.37 -8.65
C GLU A 212 17.66 30.29 -7.59
N GLY A 213 16.55 29.55 -7.83
CA GLY A 213 16.02 28.57 -6.89
C GLY A 213 15.25 29.19 -5.72
N LEU A 214 14.97 30.51 -5.80
CA LEU A 214 14.25 31.25 -4.75
C LEU A 214 12.76 31.27 -5.02
N ALA A 215 11.98 31.24 -3.94
CA ALA A 215 10.54 31.42 -4.00
C ALA A 215 10.01 32.12 -2.74
N ARG A 216 8.84 32.78 -2.83
CA ARG A 216 8.23 33.52 -1.73
C ARG A 216 6.72 33.32 -1.68
N ILE A 217 6.19 33.14 -0.47
CA ILE A 217 4.76 33.08 -0.17
C ILE A 217 4.44 34.17 0.85
N PRO A 218 3.86 35.30 0.43
CA PRO A 218 3.49 36.39 1.33
C PRO A 218 2.10 36.20 1.92
N GLY A 219 1.75 37.04 2.91
CA GLY A 219 0.39 37.18 3.41
C GLY A 219 -0.14 36.01 4.22
N LEU A 220 0.75 35.24 4.86
CA LEU A 220 0.40 34.06 5.62
C LEU A 220 -0.09 34.42 7.03
N ALA A 221 -1.11 33.72 7.50
CA ALA A 221 -1.50 33.76 8.90
C ALA A 221 -0.44 33.07 9.77
N PRO A 222 -0.25 33.50 11.02
CA PRO A 222 0.57 32.77 11.98
C PRO A 222 0.04 31.34 12.19
N GLY A 223 0.95 30.37 12.38
CA GLY A 223 0.55 28.98 12.61
C GLY A 223 1.58 27.97 12.12
N ARG A 224 1.22 26.69 12.26
CA ARG A 224 2.04 25.56 11.80
C ARG A 224 1.69 25.20 10.37
N TYR A 225 2.71 24.88 9.59
CA TYR A 225 2.61 24.56 8.18
C TYR A 225 3.60 23.49 7.79
N TRP A 226 3.41 22.94 6.59
CA TRP A 226 4.32 22.00 5.92
C TRP A 226 4.59 22.52 4.51
N LEU A 227 5.87 22.79 4.22
CA LEU A 227 6.31 23.16 2.87
C LEU A 227 6.67 21.90 2.10
N THR A 228 6.02 21.65 0.97
CA THR A 228 6.19 20.43 0.21
C THR A 228 6.12 20.67 -1.30
N ASN A 229 6.81 19.84 -2.08
CA ASN A 229 6.62 19.72 -3.53
C ASN A 229 5.67 18.56 -3.91
N LEU A 230 4.86 18.13 -2.94
CA LEU A 230 3.90 17.02 -3.06
C LEU A 230 4.58 15.74 -3.55
N TRP A 231 4.07 15.19 -4.67
CA TRP A 231 4.57 13.95 -5.25
C TRP A 231 5.58 14.19 -6.38
N THR A 232 5.87 15.44 -6.73
CA THR A 232 6.81 15.78 -7.81
C THR A 232 8.24 15.54 -7.34
N GLU A 233 8.95 14.63 -8.01
CA GLU A 233 10.36 14.41 -7.73
C GLU A 233 11.22 15.45 -8.42
N VAL A 234 12.12 16.07 -7.68
CA VAL A 234 13.21 16.88 -8.22
C VAL A 234 14.40 15.97 -8.51
N ARG A 235 14.88 16.00 -9.72
CA ARG A 235 16.07 15.24 -10.13
C ARG A 235 17.31 16.13 -10.08
N ALA A 236 18.35 15.66 -9.40
CA ALA A 236 19.68 16.28 -9.39
C ALA A 236 20.71 15.16 -9.60
N GLY A 237 21.18 15.02 -10.85
CA GLY A 237 22.03 13.90 -11.25
C GLY A 237 21.35 12.56 -11.03
N ASP A 238 21.94 11.74 -10.15
CA ASP A 238 21.46 10.41 -9.75
C ASP A 238 20.38 10.43 -8.67
N LEU A 239 20.15 11.60 -8.04
CA LEU A 239 19.23 11.74 -6.91
C LEU A 239 17.83 12.13 -7.36
N LYS A 240 16.83 11.65 -6.59
CA LYS A 240 15.44 12.05 -6.66
C LYS A 240 15.01 12.54 -5.29
N LEU A 241 14.67 13.81 -5.20
CA LEU A 241 14.39 14.47 -3.95
C LEU A 241 12.93 14.92 -3.88
N ARG A 242 12.36 14.78 -2.69
CA ARG A 242 11.08 15.37 -2.30
C ARG A 242 11.25 16.02 -0.95
N TRP A 243 10.43 17.03 -0.68
CA TRP A 243 10.45 17.72 0.60
C TRP A 243 9.06 17.75 1.22
N GLU A 244 9.02 17.58 2.52
CA GLU A 244 7.91 17.86 3.39
C GLU A 244 8.47 18.38 4.71
N VAL A 245 8.65 19.71 4.79
CA VAL A 245 9.34 20.35 5.90
C VAL A 245 8.33 21.08 6.78
N PRO A 246 8.17 20.67 8.06
CA PRO A 246 7.34 21.38 9.00
C PRO A 246 7.97 22.71 9.38
N LEU A 247 7.13 23.74 9.51
CA LEU A 247 7.55 25.07 9.95
C LEU A 247 6.46 25.76 10.77
N GLU A 248 6.85 26.75 11.54
CA GLU A 248 5.94 27.56 12.34
C GLU A 248 6.19 29.03 12.03
N LEU A 249 5.13 29.77 11.71
CA LEU A 249 5.15 31.20 11.43
C LEU A 249 4.55 31.96 12.62
N ARG A 250 5.31 32.95 13.13
CA ARG A 250 4.83 33.88 14.15
C ARG A 250 4.22 35.13 13.52
N PRO A 251 3.39 35.88 14.25
CA PRO A 251 2.84 37.14 13.76
C PRO A 251 3.90 38.11 13.26
N GLY A 252 3.76 38.60 12.01
CA GLY A 252 4.68 39.55 11.39
C GLY A 252 6.06 38.98 11.00
N GLN A 253 6.28 37.68 11.16
CA GLN A 253 7.57 37.06 10.86
C GLN A 253 7.80 36.93 9.35
N SER A 254 9.02 37.28 8.90
CA SER A 254 9.57 36.83 7.62
C SER A 254 10.52 35.67 7.89
N LEU A 255 10.10 34.43 7.56
CA LEU A 255 10.91 33.25 7.75
C LEU A 255 11.68 32.96 6.46
N TYR A 256 12.97 32.70 6.59
CA TYR A 256 13.80 32.17 5.49
C TYR A 256 14.15 30.70 5.77
N LEU A 257 14.04 29.85 4.74
CA LEU A 257 14.28 28.40 4.83
C LEU A 257 15.12 27.93 3.63
N GLU A 258 16.08 27.06 3.87
CA GLU A 258 16.82 26.38 2.82
C GLU A 258 16.37 24.91 2.71
N LEU A 259 15.92 24.52 1.51
CA LEU A 259 15.63 23.14 1.16
C LEU A 259 16.84 22.55 0.43
N SER A 260 17.34 21.44 0.96
CA SER A 260 18.52 20.75 0.44
C SER A 260 18.37 19.23 0.61
N ASN A 261 19.39 18.47 0.25
CA ASN A 261 19.43 17.03 0.50
C ASN A 261 19.29 16.70 1.99
N ALA A 262 19.75 17.60 2.89
CA ALA A 262 19.77 17.36 4.33
C ALA A 262 18.37 17.31 4.96
N ASN A 263 17.39 17.99 4.37
CA ASN A 263 16.00 18.00 4.84
C ASN A 263 15.01 17.49 3.79
N ALA A 264 15.50 16.79 2.76
CA ALA A 264 14.66 16.02 1.87
C ALA A 264 14.00 14.85 2.62
N SER A 265 12.76 14.56 2.26
CA SER A 265 12.03 13.42 2.84
C SER A 265 12.71 12.11 2.42
N PRO A 266 12.88 11.14 3.34
CA PRO A 266 13.35 9.81 2.98
C PRO A 266 12.36 9.14 2.02
N ARG A 267 12.87 8.24 1.19
CA ARG A 267 12.07 7.42 0.26
C ARG A 267 11.22 6.41 0.99
#